data_710fac5c5eadf2a8f65d947558588010
#
_entry.id   710fac5c5eadf2a8f65d947558588010
#
_cell.length_a   1.000
_cell.length_b   1.000
_cell.length_c   1.000
_cell.angle_alpha   90.00
_cell.angle_beta   90.00
_cell.angle_gamma   90.00
#
_symmetry.space_group_name_H-M   'P 1'
#
loop_
_entity.id
_entity.type
_entity.pdbx_description
1 polymer ?
#
loop_
_entity_poly.entity_id
_entity_poly.type
_entity_poly.pdbx_seq_one_letter_code
_entity_poly.pdbx_strand_id
1 'polypeptide(L)'
;MVNIEPVLYIGISQSFFAGLLISTKKPVTVANRLMAAWLFMICIEMIFALVNSRVIEMYSFPFITFTYGPLLYLYIRFMTVPERKFLWTGLLHFIPFLVFFTISVVFRSEPLVRDLRGFFKPDKLMPLRIVYSVVFFLSITVYSILAFVEIRKHQSNLRNLISYTSQKMTLNWLKILTVSFYVAYFVLFILGGLNIIGNYIPFDPYFVI
;
A
#
# COMPACT_ATOMS: atom_id res chain seq x y z
N MET A 1 -22.31 -9.59 14.09
CA MET A 1 -21.44 -9.14 12.98
C MET A 1 -21.39 -7.63 13.02
N VAL A 2 -20.19 -7.05 13.09
CA VAL A 2 -20.05 -5.58 13.00
C VAL A 2 -20.30 -5.22 11.53
N ASN A 3 -21.19 -4.26 11.29
CA ASN A 3 -21.44 -3.79 9.93
C ASN A 3 -20.29 -2.88 9.49
N ILE A 4 -19.47 -3.34 8.56
CA ILE A 4 -18.26 -2.65 8.08
C ILE A 4 -18.59 -1.59 7.02
N GLU A 5 -19.77 -1.68 6.40
CA GLU A 5 -20.17 -0.78 5.31
C GLU A 5 -20.01 0.71 5.64
N PRO A 6 -20.43 1.21 6.84
CA PRO A 6 -20.23 2.62 7.16
C PRO A 6 -18.77 3.06 7.14
N VAL A 7 -17.86 2.19 7.57
CA VAL A 7 -16.40 2.46 7.57
C VAL A 7 -15.90 2.57 6.14
N LEU A 8 -16.34 1.67 5.24
CA LEU A 8 -15.98 1.72 3.82
C LEU A 8 -16.50 3.00 3.15
N TYR A 9 -17.74 3.41 3.41
CA TYR A 9 -18.27 4.67 2.86
C TYR A 9 -17.48 5.90 3.31
N ILE A 10 -17.12 5.96 4.59
CA ILE A 10 -16.29 7.05 5.13
C ILE A 10 -14.91 7.03 4.44
N GLY A 11 -14.27 5.87 4.36
CA GLY A 11 -12.97 5.72 3.73
C GLY A 11 -12.96 6.09 2.24
N ILE A 12 -13.98 5.67 1.46
CA ILE A 12 -14.15 6.05 0.06
C ILE A 12 -14.27 7.58 -0.07
N SER A 13 -15.15 8.19 0.73
CA SER A 13 -15.39 9.64 0.68
C SER A 13 -14.12 10.41 1.03
N GLN A 14 -13.42 10.03 2.10
CA GLN A 14 -12.20 10.70 2.55
C GLN A 14 -11.04 10.53 1.55
N SER A 15 -10.80 9.32 1.05
CA SER A 15 -9.72 9.06 0.11
C SER A 15 -9.95 9.74 -1.24
N PHE A 16 -11.19 9.75 -1.74
CA PHE A 16 -11.56 10.45 -2.96
C PHE A 16 -11.39 11.97 -2.82
N PHE A 17 -11.95 12.55 -1.76
CA PHE A 17 -11.85 14.00 -1.52
C PHE A 17 -10.40 14.46 -1.31
N ALA A 18 -9.62 13.72 -0.51
CA ALA A 18 -8.21 14.01 -0.31
C ALA A 18 -7.40 13.88 -1.62
N GLY A 19 -7.71 12.87 -2.44
CA GLY A 19 -7.11 12.71 -3.77
C GLY A 19 -7.39 13.89 -4.68
N LEU A 20 -8.63 14.39 -4.71
CA LEU A 20 -9.01 15.59 -5.45
C LEU A 20 -8.27 16.83 -4.94
N LEU A 21 -8.25 17.07 -3.64
CA LEU A 21 -7.56 18.22 -3.05
C LEU A 21 -6.06 18.24 -3.41
N ILE A 22 -5.40 17.09 -3.35
CA ILE A 22 -3.98 17.00 -3.66
C ILE A 22 -3.73 17.13 -5.16
N SER A 23 -4.61 16.59 -6.01
CA SER A 23 -4.47 16.70 -7.46
C SER A 23 -4.61 18.13 -7.98
N THR A 24 -5.44 18.95 -7.30
CA THR A 24 -5.67 20.35 -7.64
C THR A 24 -4.70 21.32 -6.98
N LYS A 25 -3.87 20.86 -6.04
CA LYS A 25 -2.91 21.67 -5.30
C LYS A 25 -1.84 22.25 -6.22
N LYS A 26 -1.67 23.57 -6.19
CA LYS A 26 -0.58 24.29 -6.89
C LYS A 26 0.60 24.53 -5.92
N PRO A 27 1.87 24.45 -6.39
CA PRO A 27 2.30 24.00 -7.71
C PRO A 27 2.08 22.50 -7.91
N VAL A 28 1.80 22.09 -9.15
CA VAL A 28 1.61 20.68 -9.50
C VAL A 28 2.97 20.00 -9.57
N THR A 29 3.31 19.26 -8.54
CA THR A 29 4.56 18.48 -8.47
C THR A 29 4.31 17.00 -8.79
N VAL A 30 5.37 16.28 -9.19
CA VAL A 30 5.30 14.82 -9.38
C VAL A 30 4.91 14.11 -8.07
N ALA A 31 5.43 14.60 -6.93
CA ALA A 31 5.07 14.06 -5.61
C ALA A 31 3.57 14.20 -5.34
N ASN A 32 2.96 15.36 -5.61
CA ASN A 32 1.51 15.56 -5.43
C ASN A 32 0.69 14.61 -6.32
N ARG A 33 1.12 14.40 -7.56
CA ARG A 33 0.46 13.45 -8.48
C ARG A 33 0.53 12.00 -7.97
N LEU A 34 1.69 11.59 -7.46
CA LEU A 34 1.87 10.24 -6.88
C LEU A 34 1.02 10.04 -5.63
N MET A 35 0.95 11.05 -4.76
CA MET A 35 0.11 10.98 -3.57
C MET A 35 -1.37 10.93 -3.93
N ALA A 36 -1.81 11.75 -4.89
CA ALA A 36 -3.17 11.70 -5.39
C ALA A 36 -3.50 10.33 -6.02
N ALA A 37 -2.59 9.78 -6.84
CA ALA A 37 -2.74 8.44 -7.41
C ALA A 37 -2.89 7.36 -6.33
N TRP A 38 -2.08 7.44 -5.27
CA TRP A 38 -2.18 6.51 -4.15
C TRP A 38 -3.55 6.58 -3.45
N LEU A 39 -4.04 7.79 -3.15
CA LEU A 39 -5.35 7.98 -2.54
C LEU A 39 -6.49 7.48 -3.44
N PHE A 40 -6.41 7.68 -4.75
CA PHE A 40 -7.38 7.11 -5.68
C PHE A 40 -7.31 5.57 -5.74
N MET A 41 -6.12 4.98 -5.64
CA MET A 41 -5.98 3.52 -5.54
C MET A 41 -6.64 2.97 -4.28
N ILE A 42 -6.46 3.62 -3.11
CA ILE A 42 -7.16 3.26 -1.86
C ILE A 42 -8.67 3.40 -2.04
N CYS A 43 -9.14 4.47 -2.67
CA CYS A 43 -10.57 4.67 -2.95
C CYS A 43 -11.14 3.53 -3.81
N ILE A 44 -10.45 3.16 -4.88
CA ILE A 44 -10.84 2.07 -5.78
C ILE A 44 -10.89 0.74 -5.01
N GLU A 45 -9.90 0.44 -4.20
CA GLU A 45 -9.86 -0.78 -3.38
C GLU A 45 -11.06 -0.87 -2.43
N MET A 46 -11.37 0.23 -1.73
CA MET A 46 -12.54 0.27 -0.85
C MET A 46 -13.86 0.14 -1.60
N ILE A 47 -13.97 0.69 -2.82
CA ILE A 47 -15.15 0.51 -3.68
C ILE A 47 -15.29 -0.97 -4.05
N PHE A 48 -14.20 -1.64 -4.44
CA PHE A 48 -14.24 -3.07 -4.75
C PHE A 48 -14.59 -3.92 -3.53
N ALA A 49 -14.07 -3.59 -2.35
CA ALA A 49 -14.45 -4.25 -1.10
C ALA A 49 -15.95 -4.10 -0.83
N LEU A 50 -16.51 -2.92 -1.03
CA LEU A 50 -17.96 -2.66 -0.87
C LEU A 50 -18.81 -3.42 -1.89
N VAL A 51 -18.40 -3.45 -3.16
CA VAL A 51 -19.11 -4.17 -4.22
C VAL A 51 -19.09 -5.68 -3.94
N ASN A 52 -17.93 -6.22 -3.55
CA ASN A 52 -17.78 -7.63 -3.21
C ASN A 52 -18.63 -8.05 -2.00
N SER A 53 -18.83 -7.13 -1.03
CA SER A 53 -19.67 -7.43 0.13
C SER A 53 -21.16 -7.57 -0.21
N ARG A 54 -21.62 -6.94 -1.32
CA ARG A 54 -23.05 -6.84 -1.64
C ARG A 54 -23.52 -7.66 -2.83
N VAL A 55 -22.75 -7.70 -3.91
CA VAL A 55 -23.32 -8.07 -5.22
C VAL A 55 -22.67 -9.33 -5.79
N ILE A 56 -21.39 -9.52 -5.62
CA ILE A 56 -20.66 -10.54 -6.37
C ILE A 56 -19.56 -11.12 -5.50
N GLU A 57 -19.51 -12.42 -5.44
CA GLU A 57 -18.35 -13.17 -4.94
C GLU A 57 -17.15 -13.04 -5.90
N MET A 58 -16.96 -11.92 -6.51
CA MET A 58 -15.87 -11.65 -7.45
C MET A 58 -14.74 -10.91 -6.76
N TYR A 59 -13.59 -11.54 -6.75
CA TYR A 59 -12.33 -10.93 -6.32
C TYR A 59 -11.80 -10.04 -7.43
N SER A 60 -12.19 -8.79 -7.43
CA SER A 60 -11.67 -7.82 -8.37
C SER A 60 -10.57 -7.01 -7.71
N PHE A 61 -9.47 -6.83 -8.37
CA PHE A 61 -8.27 -6.12 -7.94
C PHE A 61 -7.55 -6.67 -6.69
N PRO A 62 -7.33 -7.96 -6.58
CA PRO A 62 -6.78 -8.56 -5.37
C PRO A 62 -5.36 -8.15 -5.01
N PHE A 63 -4.63 -7.45 -5.86
CA PHE A 63 -3.19 -7.19 -5.67
C PHE A 63 -2.82 -5.71 -5.69
N ILE A 64 -3.80 -4.82 -5.57
CA ILE A 64 -3.58 -3.37 -5.59
C ILE A 64 -2.64 -2.91 -4.46
N THR A 65 -2.66 -3.61 -3.33
CA THR A 65 -1.78 -3.37 -2.19
C THR A 65 -0.29 -3.47 -2.51
N PHE A 66 0.10 -4.24 -3.56
CA PHE A 66 1.48 -4.25 -4.06
C PHE A 66 1.94 -2.91 -4.61
N THR A 67 1.03 -2.00 -4.94
CA THR A 67 1.37 -0.66 -5.42
C THR A 67 1.77 0.28 -4.29
N TYR A 68 1.37 0.00 -3.06
CA TYR A 68 1.52 0.92 -1.93
C TYR A 68 2.98 1.16 -1.53
N GLY A 69 3.78 0.10 -1.44
CA GLY A 69 5.21 0.22 -1.18
C GLY A 69 5.95 1.06 -2.23
N PRO A 70 5.82 0.72 -3.53
CA PRO A 70 6.36 1.54 -4.62
C PRO A 70 5.89 2.99 -4.62
N LEU A 71 4.60 3.24 -4.39
CA LEU A 71 4.06 4.61 -4.36
C LEU A 71 4.62 5.40 -3.19
N LEU A 72 4.71 4.81 -1.99
CA LEU A 72 5.35 5.45 -0.84
C LEU A 72 6.81 5.82 -1.15
N TYR A 73 7.59 4.89 -1.67
CA TYR A 73 8.99 5.13 -2.02
C TYR A 73 9.14 6.23 -3.08
N LEU A 74 8.39 6.13 -4.18
CA LEU A 74 8.45 7.13 -5.24
C LEU A 74 8.01 8.51 -4.73
N TYR A 75 6.94 8.58 -3.93
CA TYR A 75 6.50 9.82 -3.31
C TYR A 75 7.61 10.47 -2.50
N ILE A 76 8.25 9.72 -1.61
CA ILE A 76 9.36 10.21 -0.78
C ILE A 76 10.54 10.67 -1.65
N ARG A 77 10.89 9.89 -2.66
CA ARG A 77 11.98 10.19 -3.59
C ARG A 77 11.76 11.52 -4.33
N PHE A 78 10.54 11.83 -4.73
CA PHE A 78 10.21 13.10 -5.39
C PHE A 78 9.98 14.25 -4.40
N MET A 79 9.68 13.98 -3.15
CA MET A 79 9.66 14.98 -2.09
C MET A 79 11.06 15.39 -1.65
N THR A 80 12.02 14.46 -1.64
CA THR A 80 13.41 14.74 -1.25
C THR A 80 14.22 15.41 -2.35
N VAL A 81 13.88 15.17 -3.62
CA VAL A 81 14.55 15.77 -4.80
C VAL A 81 13.49 16.23 -5.81
N PRO A 82 12.89 17.42 -5.61
CA PRO A 82 11.77 17.91 -6.44
C PRO A 82 12.09 18.10 -7.93
N GLU A 83 13.35 18.42 -8.27
CA GLU A 83 13.79 18.64 -9.64
C GLU A 83 13.97 17.37 -10.46
N ARG A 84 13.85 16.20 -9.82
CA ARG A 84 14.02 14.90 -10.47
C ARG A 84 12.91 14.66 -11.48
N LYS A 85 13.27 14.36 -12.72
CA LYS A 85 12.30 13.96 -13.74
C LYS A 85 11.80 12.55 -13.46
N PHE A 86 10.51 12.32 -13.71
CA PHE A 86 9.95 10.98 -13.67
C PHE A 86 10.53 10.15 -14.83
N LEU A 87 11.23 9.08 -14.49
CA LEU A 87 11.76 8.14 -15.48
C LEU A 87 10.83 6.94 -15.59
N TRP A 88 10.68 6.42 -16.81
CA TRP A 88 9.89 5.22 -17.07
C TRP A 88 10.35 4.00 -16.26
N THR A 89 11.63 3.98 -15.85
CA THR A 89 12.17 2.99 -14.91
C THR A 89 11.45 2.96 -13.55
N GLY A 90 10.78 4.05 -13.17
CA GLY A 90 9.92 4.07 -11.99
C GLY A 90 8.71 3.12 -12.10
N LEU A 91 8.27 2.80 -13.31
CA LEU A 91 7.18 1.85 -13.53
C LEU A 91 7.60 0.39 -13.29
N LEU A 92 8.90 0.08 -13.36
CA LEU A 92 9.41 -1.26 -13.05
C LEU A 92 9.11 -1.69 -11.61
N HIS A 93 8.94 -0.73 -10.70
CA HIS A 93 8.56 -1.01 -9.32
C HIS A 93 7.15 -1.63 -9.19
N PHE A 94 6.31 -1.52 -10.22
CA PHE A 94 4.96 -2.10 -10.24
C PHE A 94 4.91 -3.49 -10.89
N ILE A 95 6.04 -4.06 -11.30
CA ILE A 95 6.10 -5.41 -11.90
C ILE A 95 5.44 -6.48 -11.00
N PRO A 96 5.68 -6.53 -9.68
CA PRO A 96 5.02 -7.52 -8.82
C PRO A 96 3.49 -7.44 -8.90
N PHE A 97 2.94 -6.22 -8.89
CA PHE A 97 1.51 -6.01 -9.08
C PHE A 97 1.03 -6.56 -10.43
N LEU A 98 1.71 -6.21 -11.53
CA LEU A 98 1.32 -6.65 -12.87
C LEU A 98 1.36 -8.16 -13.01
N VAL A 99 2.37 -8.82 -12.45
CA VAL A 99 2.51 -10.28 -12.49
C VAL A 99 1.34 -10.96 -11.77
N PHE A 100 1.07 -10.59 -10.52
CA PHE A 100 -0.02 -11.22 -9.75
C PHE A 100 -1.39 -10.87 -10.32
N PHE A 101 -1.59 -9.65 -10.81
CA PHE A 101 -2.82 -9.25 -11.48
C PHE A 101 -3.07 -10.08 -12.74
N THR A 102 -2.04 -10.25 -13.58
CA THR A 102 -2.14 -11.06 -14.81
C THR A 102 -2.46 -12.52 -14.48
N ILE A 103 -1.78 -13.10 -13.48
CA ILE A 103 -2.05 -14.46 -13.01
C ILE A 103 -3.52 -14.58 -12.57
N SER A 104 -4.03 -13.64 -11.79
CA SER A 104 -5.41 -13.64 -11.33
C SER A 104 -6.42 -13.61 -12.49
N VAL A 105 -6.19 -12.73 -13.46
CA VAL A 105 -7.07 -12.59 -14.62
C VAL A 105 -7.03 -13.81 -15.55
N VAL A 106 -5.83 -14.30 -15.87
CA VAL A 106 -5.64 -15.42 -16.81
C VAL A 106 -6.22 -16.73 -16.24
N PHE A 107 -5.93 -17.02 -14.99
CA PHE A 107 -6.38 -18.27 -14.37
C PHE A 107 -7.78 -18.17 -13.78
N ARG A 108 -8.43 -17.02 -13.81
CA ARG A 108 -9.70 -16.76 -13.11
C ARG A 108 -9.68 -17.34 -11.69
N SER A 109 -8.50 -17.36 -11.11
CA SER A 109 -8.29 -17.96 -9.80
C SER A 109 -8.55 -16.91 -8.74
N GLU A 110 -9.28 -17.31 -7.73
CA GLU A 110 -9.41 -16.57 -6.49
C GLU A 110 -8.10 -16.71 -5.70
N PRO A 111 -7.16 -15.77 -5.80
CA PRO A 111 -5.86 -15.96 -5.16
C PRO A 111 -5.92 -15.78 -3.65
N LEU A 112 -6.94 -15.07 -3.18
CA LEU A 112 -7.15 -14.81 -1.76
C LEU A 112 -8.45 -15.51 -1.32
N VAL A 113 -8.38 -16.19 -0.22
CA VAL A 113 -9.53 -16.81 0.40
C VAL A 113 -10.26 -15.75 1.22
N ARG A 114 -11.57 -15.76 1.22
CA ARG A 114 -12.41 -14.88 2.04
C ARG A 114 -12.10 -14.95 3.53
N ASP A 115 -11.56 -16.07 3.97
CA ASP A 115 -11.24 -16.34 5.36
C ASP A 115 -9.75 -16.65 5.49
N LEU A 116 -9.06 -16.02 6.42
CA LEU A 116 -7.68 -16.33 6.76
C LEU A 116 -7.49 -17.83 7.10
N ARG A 117 -8.52 -18.48 7.64
CA ARG A 117 -8.54 -19.93 7.87
C ARG A 117 -8.38 -20.75 6.60
N GLY A 118 -8.94 -20.27 5.49
CA GLY A 118 -8.81 -20.90 4.20
C GLY A 118 -7.48 -20.62 3.49
N PHE A 119 -6.67 -19.71 4.01
CA PHE A 119 -5.41 -19.29 3.35
C PHE A 119 -4.43 -20.47 3.19
N PHE A 120 -4.32 -21.33 4.20
CA PHE A 120 -3.50 -22.54 4.17
C PHE A 120 -4.28 -23.82 3.85
N LYS A 121 -5.52 -23.69 3.36
CA LYS A 121 -6.25 -24.87 2.89
C LYS A 121 -5.41 -25.60 1.84
N PRO A 122 -5.17 -26.91 1.99
CA PRO A 122 -4.37 -27.70 1.05
C PRO A 122 -5.13 -27.88 -0.26
N ASP A 123 -5.00 -26.89 -1.14
CA ASP A 123 -5.53 -26.91 -2.50
C ASP A 123 -4.43 -26.56 -3.50
N LYS A 124 -4.76 -26.59 -4.79
CA LYS A 124 -3.80 -26.28 -5.88
C LYS A 124 -3.27 -24.84 -5.82
N LEU A 125 -3.95 -23.93 -5.13
CA LEU A 125 -3.59 -22.51 -5.03
C LEU A 125 -2.78 -22.18 -3.77
N MET A 126 -2.61 -23.11 -2.84
CA MET A 126 -1.84 -22.92 -1.61
C MET A 126 -0.41 -22.40 -1.88
N PRO A 127 0.38 -22.98 -2.82
CA PRO A 127 1.71 -22.47 -3.11
C PRO A 127 1.67 -21.02 -3.62
N LEU A 128 0.67 -20.65 -4.43
CA LEU A 128 0.52 -19.28 -4.94
C LEU A 128 0.24 -18.30 -3.79
N ARG A 129 -0.61 -18.66 -2.84
CA ARG A 129 -0.92 -17.83 -1.66
C ARG A 129 0.31 -17.62 -0.77
N ILE A 130 1.11 -18.66 -0.56
CA ILE A 130 2.37 -18.54 0.20
C ILE A 130 3.34 -17.61 -0.53
N VAL A 131 3.55 -17.81 -1.83
CA VAL A 131 4.44 -16.95 -2.64
C VAL A 131 3.95 -15.49 -2.60
N TYR A 132 2.65 -15.28 -2.75
CA TYR A 132 2.04 -13.95 -2.63
C TYR A 132 2.41 -13.28 -1.30
N SER A 133 2.18 -13.95 -0.18
CA SER A 133 2.43 -13.38 1.15
C SER A 133 3.90 -13.04 1.38
N VAL A 134 4.79 -13.94 0.97
CA VAL A 134 6.24 -13.72 1.10
C VAL A 134 6.67 -12.54 0.23
N VAL A 135 6.27 -12.52 -1.04
CA VAL A 135 6.63 -11.44 -1.97
C VAL A 135 6.04 -10.11 -1.52
N PHE A 136 4.80 -10.11 -1.01
CA PHE A 136 4.17 -8.91 -0.46
C PHE A 136 4.93 -8.36 0.74
N PHE A 137 5.24 -9.20 1.73
CA PHE A 137 5.98 -8.77 2.92
C PHE A 137 7.38 -8.26 2.57
N LEU A 138 8.09 -8.96 1.68
CA LEU A 138 9.39 -8.51 1.17
C LEU A 138 9.28 -7.17 0.43
N SER A 139 8.25 -6.98 -0.38
CA SER A 139 8.00 -5.73 -1.10
C SER A 139 7.83 -4.56 -0.11
N ILE A 140 6.92 -4.68 0.85
CA ILE A 140 6.69 -3.63 1.87
C ILE A 140 7.97 -3.32 2.64
N THR A 141 8.72 -4.35 3.04
CA THR A 141 9.99 -4.18 3.79
C THR A 141 11.03 -3.46 2.96
N VAL A 142 11.28 -3.90 1.73
CA VAL A 142 12.28 -3.31 0.84
C VAL A 142 11.94 -1.85 0.54
N TYR A 143 10.71 -1.54 0.16
CA TYR A 143 10.32 -0.16 -0.14
C TYR A 143 10.33 0.76 1.08
N SER A 144 9.99 0.26 2.26
CA SER A 144 10.11 1.03 3.50
C SER A 144 11.58 1.34 3.84
N ILE A 145 12.48 0.39 3.65
CA ILE A 145 13.93 0.60 3.83
C ILE A 145 14.44 1.63 2.82
N LEU A 146 14.11 1.48 1.54
CA LEU A 146 14.53 2.42 0.48
C LEU A 146 14.01 3.84 0.76
N ALA A 147 12.75 3.98 1.18
CA ALA A 147 12.16 5.25 1.57
C ALA A 147 12.90 5.88 2.74
N PHE A 148 13.23 5.10 3.77
CA PHE A 148 13.95 5.56 4.93
C PHE A 148 15.39 6.00 4.59
N VAL A 149 16.06 5.28 3.72
CA VAL A 149 17.41 5.63 3.22
C VAL A 149 17.39 6.96 2.45
N GLU A 150 16.40 7.18 1.58
CA GLU A 150 16.25 8.46 0.84
C GLU A 150 16.02 9.64 1.80
N ILE A 151 15.18 9.47 2.83
CA ILE A 151 14.95 10.50 3.84
C ILE A 151 16.25 10.82 4.59
N ARG A 152 16.98 9.80 5.04
CA ARG A 152 18.26 10.00 5.74
C ARG A 152 19.29 10.71 4.87
N LYS A 153 19.40 10.32 3.62
CA LYS A 153 20.31 10.95 2.65
C LYS A 153 19.98 12.44 2.48
N HIS A 154 18.69 12.77 2.33
CA HIS A 154 18.24 14.14 2.25
C HIS A 154 18.61 14.93 3.50
N GLN A 155 18.35 14.40 4.69
CA GLN A 155 18.68 15.04 5.96
C GLN A 155 20.18 15.24 6.17
N SER A 156 21.02 14.29 5.73
CA SER A 156 22.48 14.43 5.78
C SER A 156 22.97 15.53 4.84
N ASN A 157 22.43 15.57 3.61
CA ASN A 157 22.80 16.62 2.64
C ASN A 157 22.42 18.02 3.15
N LEU A 158 21.24 18.17 3.77
CA LEU A 158 20.83 19.44 4.35
C LEU A 158 21.77 19.92 5.45
N ARG A 159 22.20 19.02 6.33
CA ARG A 159 23.14 19.35 7.42
C ARG A 159 24.49 19.85 6.90
N ASN A 160 24.93 19.35 5.76
CA ASN A 160 26.19 19.75 5.15
C ASN A 160 26.12 21.09 4.40
N LEU A 161 24.91 21.51 4.01
CA LEU A 161 24.72 22.70 3.17
C LEU A 161 24.24 23.93 3.96
N ILE A 162 23.55 23.74 5.09
CA ILE A 162 22.84 24.82 5.79
C ILE A 162 23.08 24.73 7.29
N SER A 163 23.57 25.81 7.89
CA SER A 163 23.79 25.91 9.35
C SER A 163 22.49 25.96 10.16
N TYR A 164 21.39 26.42 9.56
CA TYR A 164 20.07 26.48 10.19
C TYR A 164 19.05 25.66 9.40
N THR A 165 18.52 24.62 10.02
CA THR A 165 17.52 23.74 9.40
C THR A 165 16.18 23.85 10.13
N SER A 166 15.12 24.21 9.40
CA SER A 166 13.74 24.14 9.95
C SER A 166 13.17 22.73 9.86
N GLN A 167 12.18 22.41 10.72
CA GLN A 167 11.49 21.11 10.67
C GLN A 167 10.82 20.82 9.33
N LYS A 168 10.37 21.88 8.60
CA LYS A 168 9.79 21.74 7.26
C LYS A 168 10.82 21.29 6.24
N MET A 169 12.06 21.74 6.36
CA MET A 169 13.15 21.36 5.45
C MET A 169 13.64 19.93 5.70
N THR A 170 13.65 19.49 6.96
CA THR A 170 14.13 18.14 7.33
C THR A 170 13.17 17.02 6.97
N LEU A 171 11.94 17.34 6.58
CA LEU A 171 10.90 16.36 6.21
C LEU A 171 10.72 15.24 7.25
N ASN A 172 10.86 15.55 8.56
CA ASN A 172 10.75 14.56 9.64
C ASN A 172 9.41 13.81 9.64
N TRP A 173 8.34 14.48 9.22
CA TRP A 173 7.03 13.86 9.12
C TRP A 173 6.99 12.68 8.12
N LEU A 174 7.82 12.71 7.05
CA LEU A 174 7.95 11.59 6.12
C LEU A 174 8.56 10.36 6.79
N LYS A 175 9.48 10.57 7.73
CA LYS A 175 10.06 9.48 8.53
C LYS A 175 8.98 8.82 9.40
N ILE A 176 8.17 9.64 10.07
CA ILE A 176 7.04 9.14 10.88
C ILE A 176 6.07 8.37 9.99
N LEU A 177 5.68 8.94 8.85
CA LEU A 177 4.79 8.29 7.88
C LEU A 177 5.34 6.92 7.45
N THR A 178 6.62 6.85 7.07
CA THR A 178 7.26 5.60 6.62
C THR A 178 7.28 4.54 7.71
N VAL A 179 7.65 4.94 8.93
CA VAL A 179 7.70 4.03 10.08
C VAL A 179 6.29 3.55 10.45
N SER A 180 5.32 4.45 10.52
CA SER A 180 3.93 4.09 10.83
C SER A 180 3.34 3.16 9.77
N PHE A 181 3.62 3.42 8.49
CA PHE A 181 3.21 2.54 7.39
C PHE A 181 3.80 1.14 7.55
N TYR A 182 5.12 1.03 7.77
CA TYR A 182 5.77 -0.26 7.95
C TYR A 182 5.25 -1.01 9.18
N VAL A 183 5.13 -0.32 10.32
CA VAL A 183 4.63 -0.92 11.58
C VAL A 183 3.21 -1.42 11.40
N ALA A 184 2.33 -0.65 10.73
CA ALA A 184 0.96 -1.08 10.47
C ALA A 184 0.92 -2.40 9.69
N TYR A 185 1.64 -2.49 8.56
CA TYR A 185 1.68 -3.73 7.77
C TYR A 185 2.39 -4.88 8.47
N PHE A 186 3.44 -4.59 9.25
CA PHE A 186 4.11 -5.60 10.05
C PHE A 186 3.17 -6.19 11.13
N VAL A 187 2.43 -5.35 11.83
CA VAL A 187 1.43 -5.79 12.82
C VAL A 187 0.33 -6.63 12.14
N LEU A 188 -0.19 -6.17 11.00
CA LEU A 188 -1.18 -6.93 10.24
C LEU A 188 -0.65 -8.29 9.79
N PHE A 189 0.60 -8.37 9.36
CA PHE A 189 1.25 -9.63 8.98
C PHE A 189 1.38 -10.59 10.17
N ILE A 190 1.80 -10.09 11.33
CA ILE A 190 1.89 -10.89 12.56
C ILE A 190 0.52 -11.37 13.02
N LEU A 191 -0.47 -10.46 13.07
CA LEU A 191 -1.85 -10.81 13.46
C LEU A 191 -2.47 -11.84 12.50
N GLY A 192 -2.25 -11.66 11.19
CA GLY A 192 -2.65 -12.64 10.19
C GLY A 192 -2.02 -14.01 10.42
N GLY A 193 -0.70 -14.05 10.66
CA GLY A 193 0.02 -15.28 10.98
C GLY A 193 -0.48 -15.96 12.25
N LEU A 194 -0.68 -15.22 13.33
CA LEU A 194 -1.21 -15.74 14.59
C LEU A 194 -2.63 -16.28 14.44
N ASN A 195 -3.46 -15.60 13.66
CA ASN A 195 -4.84 -16.05 13.43
C ASN A 195 -4.91 -17.36 12.62
N ILE A 196 -3.97 -17.55 11.70
CA ILE A 196 -3.83 -18.80 10.95
C ILE A 196 -3.44 -19.97 11.87
N ILE A 197 -2.50 -19.75 12.82
CA ILE A 197 -1.98 -20.80 13.70
C ILE A 197 -2.98 -21.17 14.80
N GLY A 198 -3.68 -20.20 15.37
CA GLY A 198 -4.38 -20.40 16.63
C GLY A 198 -5.85 -19.98 16.71
N ASN A 199 -6.45 -19.43 15.66
CA ASN A 199 -7.83 -18.92 15.70
C ASN A 199 -8.10 -17.92 16.86
N TYR A 200 -7.10 -17.17 17.31
CA TYR A 200 -7.17 -16.36 18.53
C TYR A 200 -8.02 -15.10 18.40
N ILE A 201 -8.24 -14.60 17.19
CA ILE A 201 -8.97 -13.36 16.98
C ILE A 201 -10.05 -13.60 15.94
N PRO A 202 -11.31 -13.28 16.20
CA PRO A 202 -12.36 -13.27 15.19
C PRO A 202 -12.17 -12.06 14.26
N PHE A 203 -11.08 -12.07 13.50
CA PHE A 203 -10.77 -11.04 12.51
C PHE A 203 -11.50 -11.39 11.21
N ASP A 204 -12.36 -10.48 10.79
CA ASP A 204 -12.86 -10.53 9.42
C ASP A 204 -11.72 -10.04 8.50
N PRO A 205 -11.31 -10.80 7.47
CA PRO A 205 -10.23 -10.42 6.57
C PRO A 205 -10.45 -9.07 5.86
N TYR A 206 -11.68 -8.59 5.81
CA TYR A 206 -12.00 -7.26 5.29
C TYR A 206 -11.46 -6.09 6.15
N PHE A 207 -10.96 -6.34 7.36
CA PHE A 207 -10.25 -5.32 8.16
C PHE A 207 -8.74 -5.27 7.88
N VAL A 208 -8.21 -6.18 7.08
CA VAL A 208 -6.77 -6.34 6.86
C VAL A 208 -6.34 -5.72 5.51
N ILE A 209 -7.30 -5.19 4.76
CA ILE A 209 -7.02 -4.52 3.47
C ILE A 209 -6.84 -3.02 3.64
#